data_b25b8c540b2729653a61a7c065866f6a
#
_entry.id   b25b8c540b2729653a61a7c065866f6a
#
_cell.length_a   1.000
_cell.length_b   1.000
_cell.length_c   1.000
_cell.angle_alpha   90.00
_cell.angle_beta   90.00
_cell.angle_gamma   90.00
#
_symmetry.space_group_name_H-M   'P 1'
#
loop_
_entity.id
_entity.type
_entity.pdbx_description
1 polymer ?
#
loop_
_entity_poly.entity_id
_entity_poly.type
_entity_poly.pdbx_seq_one_letter_code
_entity_poly.pdbx_strand_id
1 'polypeptide(L)'
;MGEPRSPLEPPSPEQTVFLERAMTQYGKATYNFAYRLTGNEADARDLTQDAFIRVYRAWRSFQPGTSFLSWIYRIVTNLHRDELRRRKGRFQEEIPEDNAPQEFAGNRPLAVTPIDDYVDRQLGEPLSRALAQLSTDQRQVIVLADIEEYSYQEIAEIMGCSIGTVRSRLHRARALLRRLVERAQAQQER
;
A
#
# COMPACT_ATOMS: atom_id res chain seq x y z
N MET A 1 -28.18 17.88 -7.72
CA MET A 1 -27.54 19.10 -7.17
C MET A 1 -26.66 18.62 -6.03
N GLY A 2 -25.37 18.39 -6.32
CA GLY A 2 -24.40 18.00 -5.28
C GLY A 2 -24.03 19.22 -4.47
N GLU A 3 -24.13 19.10 -3.15
CA GLU A 3 -23.65 20.14 -2.25
C GLU A 3 -22.18 20.44 -2.51
N PRO A 4 -21.76 21.72 -2.52
CA PRO A 4 -20.37 22.09 -2.67
C PRO A 4 -19.61 21.54 -1.45
N ARG A 5 -18.52 20.78 -1.70
CA ARG A 5 -17.61 20.29 -0.67
C ARG A 5 -17.19 21.50 0.17
N SER A 6 -17.56 21.48 1.46
CA SER A 6 -17.14 22.50 2.41
C SER A 6 -15.63 22.67 2.36
N PRO A 7 -15.11 23.93 2.42
CA PRO A 7 -13.69 24.16 2.63
C PRO A 7 -13.23 23.35 3.84
N LEU A 8 -12.07 22.68 3.74
CA LEU A 8 -11.51 21.92 4.83
C LEU A 8 -11.42 22.85 6.06
N GLU A 9 -12.19 22.56 7.10
CA GLU A 9 -12.03 23.25 8.37
C GLU A 9 -10.56 23.13 8.80
N PRO A 10 -9.98 24.19 9.40
CA PRO A 10 -8.61 24.13 9.90
C PRO A 10 -8.47 22.95 10.86
N PRO A 11 -7.35 22.20 10.79
CA PRO A 11 -7.15 21.03 11.63
C PRO A 11 -7.22 21.38 13.10
N SER A 12 -7.86 20.52 13.92
CA SER A 12 -7.75 20.68 15.36
C SER A 12 -6.29 20.46 15.80
N PRO A 13 -5.85 21.07 16.91
CA PRO A 13 -4.49 20.84 17.44
C PRO A 13 -4.16 19.35 17.62
N GLU A 14 -5.12 18.55 18.09
CA GLU A 14 -4.98 17.10 18.26
C GLU A 14 -4.76 16.36 16.94
N GLN A 15 -5.50 16.76 15.91
CA GLN A 15 -5.38 16.19 14.56
C GLN A 15 -4.03 16.52 13.94
N THR A 16 -3.54 17.73 14.12
CA THR A 16 -2.22 18.16 13.64
C THR A 16 -1.12 17.34 14.30
N VAL A 17 -1.14 17.24 15.65
CA VAL A 17 -0.15 16.46 16.40
C VAL A 17 -0.18 14.98 16.00
N PHE A 18 -1.38 14.41 15.81
CA PHE A 18 -1.52 13.02 15.35
C PHE A 18 -0.87 12.83 13.97
N LEU A 19 -1.18 13.72 13.02
CA LEU A 19 -0.67 13.63 11.65
C LEU A 19 0.85 13.81 11.60
N GLU A 20 1.40 14.80 12.32
CA GLU A 20 2.86 15.03 12.38
C GLU A 20 3.61 13.82 12.94
N ARG A 21 3.10 13.23 14.03
CA ARG A 21 3.66 11.99 14.58
C ARG A 21 3.58 10.83 13.59
N ALA A 22 2.44 10.66 12.95
CA ALA A 22 2.24 9.60 11.96
C ALA A 22 3.17 9.77 10.75
N MET A 23 3.33 10.99 10.23
CA MET A 23 4.25 11.28 9.13
C MET A 23 5.71 11.06 9.54
N THR A 24 6.12 11.52 10.69
CA THR A 24 7.49 11.35 11.20
C THR A 24 7.82 9.87 11.41
N GLN A 25 6.91 9.10 11.99
CA GLN A 25 7.14 7.72 12.37
C GLN A 25 6.96 6.74 11.21
N TYR A 26 5.99 6.98 10.32
CA TYR A 26 5.56 6.02 9.30
C TYR A 26 5.74 6.52 7.87
N GLY A 27 6.12 7.78 7.67
CA GLY A 27 6.20 8.39 6.34
C GLY A 27 7.11 7.62 5.40
N LYS A 28 8.29 7.23 5.87
CA LYS A 28 9.25 6.47 5.07
C LYS A 28 8.77 5.06 4.76
N ALA A 29 8.25 4.33 5.75
CA ALA A 29 7.70 2.99 5.53
C ALA A 29 6.55 3.03 4.53
N THR A 30 5.67 4.03 4.63
CA THR A 30 4.55 4.24 3.69
C THR A 30 5.06 4.55 2.28
N TYR A 31 6.07 5.42 2.14
CA TYR A 31 6.68 5.72 0.84
C TYR A 31 7.34 4.49 0.21
N ASN A 32 8.12 3.74 0.98
CA ASN A 32 8.76 2.51 0.49
C ASN A 32 7.73 1.48 0.03
N PHE A 33 6.66 1.30 0.79
CA PHE A 33 5.55 0.43 0.38
C PHE A 33 4.89 0.92 -0.91
N ALA A 34 4.58 2.23 -1.02
CA ALA A 34 4.04 2.83 -2.22
C ALA A 34 4.98 2.66 -3.43
N TYR A 35 6.30 2.86 -3.25
CA TYR A 35 7.29 2.67 -4.30
C TYR A 35 7.35 1.22 -4.80
N ARG A 36 7.31 0.24 -3.90
CA ARG A 36 7.25 -1.19 -4.28
C ARG A 36 6.00 -1.54 -5.08
N LEU A 37 4.89 -0.81 -4.86
CA LEU A 37 3.65 -1.01 -5.62
C LEU A 37 3.67 -0.32 -6.97
N THR A 38 4.19 0.91 -7.06
CA THR A 38 4.14 1.74 -8.27
C THR A 38 5.33 1.50 -9.21
N GLY A 39 6.51 1.26 -8.64
CA GLY A 39 7.76 1.06 -9.37
C GLY A 39 8.42 2.37 -9.86
N ASN A 40 7.93 3.55 -9.47
CA ASN A 40 8.54 4.84 -9.78
C ASN A 40 8.33 5.86 -8.67
N GLU A 41 9.25 6.83 -8.58
CA GLU A 41 9.27 7.81 -7.49
C GLU A 41 8.10 8.80 -7.53
N ALA A 42 7.68 9.23 -8.72
CA ALA A 42 6.62 10.22 -8.85
C ALA A 42 5.29 9.65 -8.36
N ASP A 43 4.87 8.50 -8.90
CA ASP A 43 3.64 7.82 -8.47
C ASP A 43 3.71 7.41 -6.98
N ALA A 44 4.89 7.00 -6.47
CA ALA A 44 5.06 6.65 -5.05
C ALA A 44 4.88 7.85 -4.14
N ARG A 45 5.42 9.02 -4.52
CA ARG A 45 5.28 10.26 -3.76
C ARG A 45 3.83 10.72 -3.74
N ASP A 46 3.17 10.72 -4.89
CA ASP A 46 1.76 11.12 -5.01
C ASP A 46 0.86 10.18 -4.20
N LEU A 47 1.06 8.86 -4.32
CA LEU A 47 0.31 7.86 -3.56
C LEU A 47 0.51 7.99 -2.05
N THR A 48 1.73 8.31 -1.62
CA THR A 48 2.04 8.54 -0.19
C THR A 48 1.34 9.80 0.30
N GLN A 49 1.38 10.89 -0.46
CA GLN A 49 0.69 12.13 -0.13
C GLN A 49 -0.81 11.93 -0.01
N ASP A 50 -1.42 11.26 -0.98
CA ASP A 50 -2.85 10.93 -0.97
C ASP A 50 -3.24 10.05 0.22
N ALA A 51 -2.37 9.09 0.59
CA ALA A 51 -2.59 8.26 1.77
C ALA A 51 -2.62 9.10 3.06
N PHE A 52 -1.69 10.03 3.25
CA PHE A 52 -1.70 10.91 4.43
C PHE A 52 -2.84 11.93 4.41
N ILE A 53 -3.29 12.41 3.24
CA ILE A 53 -4.52 13.20 3.12
C ILE A 53 -5.73 12.37 3.58
N ARG A 54 -5.78 11.08 3.22
CA ARG A 54 -6.85 10.18 3.67
C ARG A 54 -6.76 9.91 5.17
N VAL A 55 -5.56 9.70 5.72
CA VAL A 55 -5.31 9.61 7.17
C VAL A 55 -5.82 10.85 7.88
N TYR A 56 -5.50 12.04 7.38
CA TYR A 56 -5.99 13.32 7.93
C TYR A 56 -7.51 13.36 8.01
N ARG A 57 -8.21 12.96 6.95
CA ARG A 57 -9.68 12.97 6.91
C ARG A 57 -10.31 11.90 7.79
N ALA A 58 -9.64 10.77 7.98
CA ALA A 58 -10.15 9.59 8.68
C ALA A 58 -9.51 9.35 10.05
N TRP A 59 -8.75 10.31 10.61
CA TRP A 59 -7.96 10.14 11.83
C TRP A 59 -8.75 9.65 13.04
N ARG A 60 -10.02 10.09 13.17
CA ARG A 60 -10.92 9.66 14.25
C ARG A 60 -11.38 8.21 14.12
N SER A 61 -11.28 7.63 12.93
CA SER A 61 -11.60 6.21 12.71
C SER A 61 -10.45 5.27 13.03
N PHE A 62 -9.25 5.82 13.30
CA PHE A 62 -8.14 5.02 13.79
C PHE A 62 -8.38 4.58 15.23
N GLN A 63 -8.36 3.27 15.48
CA GLN A 63 -8.53 2.72 16.81
C GLN A 63 -7.18 2.60 17.52
N PRO A 64 -6.94 3.32 18.63
CA PRO A 64 -5.74 3.17 19.44
C PRO A 64 -5.55 1.71 19.88
N GLY A 65 -4.33 1.19 19.77
CA GLY A 65 -4.02 -0.21 20.06
C GLY A 65 -4.00 -1.13 18.84
N THR A 66 -4.42 -0.65 17.67
CA THR A 66 -4.25 -1.36 16.40
C THR A 66 -2.97 -0.92 15.65
N SER A 67 -2.54 -1.71 14.67
CA SER A 67 -1.36 -1.36 13.87
C SER A 67 -1.66 -0.21 12.91
N PHE A 68 -1.03 0.94 13.13
CA PHE A 68 -1.13 2.08 12.21
C PHE A 68 -0.58 1.72 10.82
N LEU A 69 0.52 0.96 10.74
CA LEU A 69 1.08 0.53 9.45
C LEU A 69 0.09 -0.32 8.66
N SER A 70 -0.57 -1.28 9.28
CA SER A 70 -1.57 -2.09 8.61
C SER A 70 -2.75 -1.24 8.12
N TRP A 71 -3.17 -0.26 8.92
CA TRP A 71 -4.24 0.66 8.54
C TRP A 71 -3.86 1.55 7.36
N ILE A 72 -2.67 2.18 7.39
CA ILE A 72 -2.21 3.03 6.28
C ILE A 72 -1.89 2.21 5.03
N TYR A 73 -1.36 0.99 5.16
CA TYR A 73 -1.12 0.09 4.02
C TYR A 73 -2.43 -0.32 3.33
N ARG A 74 -3.51 -0.52 4.10
CA ARG A 74 -4.85 -0.68 3.53
C ARG A 74 -5.28 0.54 2.72
N ILE A 75 -5.06 1.75 3.25
CA ILE A 75 -5.36 3.00 2.54
C ILE A 75 -4.55 3.07 1.23
N VAL A 76 -3.23 2.86 1.29
CA VAL A 76 -2.34 2.87 0.12
C VAL A 76 -2.77 1.83 -0.92
N THR A 77 -3.07 0.58 -0.48
CA THR A 77 -3.51 -0.50 -1.35
C THR A 77 -4.79 -0.15 -2.10
N ASN A 78 -5.77 0.45 -1.41
CA ASN A 78 -7.03 0.87 -2.01
C ASN A 78 -6.83 2.03 -2.99
N LEU A 79 -6.10 3.08 -2.58
CA LEU A 79 -5.80 4.22 -3.44
C LEU A 79 -5.06 3.79 -4.72
N HIS A 80 -4.06 2.94 -4.60
CA HIS A 80 -3.33 2.42 -5.76
C HIS A 80 -4.24 1.63 -6.72
N ARG A 81 -5.13 0.80 -6.17
CA ARG A 81 -6.09 0.04 -6.97
C ARG A 81 -7.08 0.97 -7.69
N ASP A 82 -7.57 1.98 -7.00
CA ASP A 82 -8.52 2.96 -7.55
C ASP A 82 -7.86 3.83 -8.61
N GLU A 83 -6.60 4.23 -8.43
CA GLU A 83 -5.84 4.97 -9.43
C GLU A 83 -5.66 4.14 -10.71
N LEU A 84 -5.32 2.86 -10.58
CA LEU A 84 -5.19 1.98 -11.75
C LEU A 84 -6.53 1.71 -12.45
N ARG A 85 -7.63 1.64 -11.69
CA ARG A 85 -8.97 1.57 -12.28
C ARG A 85 -9.29 2.85 -13.05
N ARG A 86 -9.01 4.03 -12.48
CA ARG A 86 -9.20 5.33 -13.16
C ARG A 86 -8.34 5.44 -14.41
N ARG A 87 -7.07 5.03 -14.37
CA ARG A 87 -6.18 5.01 -15.55
C ARG A 87 -6.70 4.05 -16.63
N LYS A 88 -7.26 2.89 -16.26
CA LYS A 88 -7.92 1.96 -17.17
C LYS A 88 -9.32 2.44 -17.61
N GLY A 89 -10.07 3.04 -16.70
CA GLY A 89 -11.45 3.47 -16.86
C GLY A 89 -11.63 4.85 -17.50
N ARG A 90 -10.53 5.51 -17.92
CA ARG A 90 -10.66 6.56 -18.96
C ARG A 90 -11.26 6.01 -20.25
N PHE A 91 -11.57 4.72 -20.26
CA PHE A 91 -12.30 4.03 -21.31
C PHE A 91 -13.70 3.50 -20.92
N GLN A 92 -14.12 3.55 -19.63
CA GLN A 92 -15.51 3.22 -19.25
C GLN A 92 -15.84 3.78 -17.86
N GLU A 93 -16.97 4.52 -17.81
CA GLU A 93 -17.58 5.08 -16.62
C GLU A 93 -18.14 4.00 -15.68
N GLU A 94 -18.10 4.32 -14.44
CA GLU A 94 -18.91 4.04 -13.25
C GLU A 94 -18.11 3.54 -12.05
N ILE A 95 -18.09 4.37 -11.03
CA ILE A 95 -17.46 4.11 -9.72
C ILE A 95 -18.58 3.85 -8.72
N PRO A 96 -18.62 2.72 -7.99
CA PRO A 96 -19.37 2.66 -6.75
C PRO A 96 -18.55 3.31 -5.63
N GLU A 97 -19.06 4.42 -5.12
CA GLU A 97 -18.67 4.95 -3.81
C GLU A 97 -19.20 3.99 -2.74
N ASP A 98 -18.40 3.10 -2.23
CA ASP A 98 -18.56 2.58 -0.88
C ASP A 98 -17.32 1.83 -0.40
N ASN A 99 -16.40 2.54 0.26
CA ASN A 99 -15.37 1.96 1.09
C ASN A 99 -15.19 2.82 2.34
N ALA A 100 -16.24 2.85 3.17
CA ALA A 100 -16.09 3.25 4.56
C ALA A 100 -15.03 2.33 5.23
N PRO A 101 -14.18 2.86 6.11
CA PRO A 101 -13.19 2.05 6.81
C PRO A 101 -13.93 1.01 7.66
N GLN A 102 -13.87 -0.26 7.26
CA GLN A 102 -14.26 -1.35 8.14
C GLN A 102 -13.30 -1.40 9.32
N GLU A 103 -13.85 -1.68 10.50
CA GLU A 103 -13.09 -1.83 11.73
C GLU A 103 -11.93 -2.80 11.54
N PHE A 104 -10.73 -2.34 11.89
CA PHE A 104 -9.49 -3.09 11.69
C PHE A 104 -9.01 -3.64 13.04
N ALA A 105 -8.98 -4.97 13.18
CA ALA A 105 -8.58 -5.68 14.40
C ALA A 105 -7.16 -6.30 14.31
N GLY A 106 -6.25 -5.66 13.59
CA GLY A 106 -4.87 -6.15 13.48
C GLY A 106 -3.99 -5.64 14.62
N ASN A 107 -3.48 -6.54 15.45
CA ASN A 107 -2.63 -6.22 16.60
C ASN A 107 -1.18 -6.67 16.32
N ARG A 108 -0.39 -5.81 15.65
CA ARG A 108 1.05 -6.03 15.48
C ARG A 108 1.84 -5.03 16.30
N PRO A 109 2.72 -5.47 17.23
CA PRO A 109 3.64 -4.57 17.91
C PRO A 109 4.55 -3.90 16.89
N LEU A 110 4.71 -2.58 17.03
CA LEU A 110 5.59 -1.77 16.21
C LEU A 110 7.04 -2.17 16.46
N ALA A 111 7.64 -2.89 15.53
CA ALA A 111 9.08 -2.87 15.40
C ALA A 111 9.45 -1.52 14.77
N VAL A 112 9.90 -0.59 15.58
CA VAL A 112 10.50 0.67 15.12
C VAL A 112 11.85 0.32 14.53
N THR A 113 11.93 0.14 13.22
CA THR A 113 13.20 0.05 12.53
C THR A 113 13.70 1.47 12.26
N PRO A 114 14.96 1.79 12.61
CA PRO A 114 15.54 3.11 12.31
C PRO A 114 15.48 3.38 10.81
N ILE A 115 15.24 4.64 10.51
CA ILE A 115 15.11 5.16 9.14
C ILE A 115 16.50 5.11 8.47
N ASP A 116 16.77 4.08 7.70
CA ASP A 116 17.92 4.02 6.82
C ASP A 116 17.50 4.21 5.36
N ASP A 117 18.20 5.11 4.67
CA ASP A 117 17.98 5.49 3.27
C ASP A 117 18.21 4.35 2.25
N TYR A 118 18.49 3.15 2.74
CA TYR A 118 19.04 2.03 1.96
C TYR A 118 18.03 0.98 1.51
N VAL A 119 16.77 0.99 1.99
CA VAL A 119 15.90 -0.21 1.87
C VAL A 119 15.39 -0.47 0.45
N ASP A 120 15.18 0.55 -0.38
CA ASP A 120 14.64 0.32 -1.73
C ASP A 120 15.70 -0.02 -2.80
N ARG A 121 16.96 0.33 -2.58
CA ARG A 121 18.06 -0.11 -3.44
C ARG A 121 18.49 -1.56 -3.19
N GLN A 122 17.97 -2.21 -2.13
CA GLN A 122 18.31 -3.59 -1.76
C GLN A 122 17.48 -4.64 -2.50
N LEU A 123 16.34 -4.29 -3.08
CA LEU A 123 15.71 -5.17 -4.06
C LEU A 123 16.51 -5.05 -5.35
N GLY A 124 17.45 -5.94 -5.58
CA GLY A 124 18.28 -5.91 -6.78
C GLY A 124 17.46 -5.64 -8.05
N GLU A 125 18.04 -4.95 -9.02
CA GLU A 125 17.34 -4.54 -10.26
C GLU A 125 16.53 -5.66 -10.95
N PRO A 126 17.00 -6.93 -10.95
CA PRO A 126 16.22 -8.04 -11.50
C PRO A 126 14.89 -8.26 -10.79
N LEU A 127 14.87 -8.17 -9.46
CA LEU A 127 13.65 -8.35 -8.68
C LEU A 127 12.67 -7.19 -8.87
N SER A 128 13.16 -5.96 -8.90
CA SER A 128 12.33 -4.77 -9.15
C SER A 128 11.66 -4.83 -10.53
N ARG A 129 12.40 -5.24 -11.57
CA ARG A 129 11.84 -5.45 -12.91
C ARG A 129 10.83 -6.59 -12.97
N ALA A 130 11.07 -7.67 -12.23
CA ALA A 130 10.14 -8.79 -12.14
C ALA A 130 8.85 -8.41 -11.41
N LEU A 131 8.94 -7.66 -10.31
CA LEU A 131 7.77 -7.12 -9.60
C LEU A 131 6.93 -6.21 -10.50
N ALA A 132 7.57 -5.39 -11.34
CA ALA A 132 6.88 -4.51 -12.28
C ALA A 132 6.02 -5.25 -13.31
N GLN A 133 6.32 -6.52 -13.60
CA GLN A 133 5.57 -7.36 -14.54
C GLN A 133 4.40 -8.12 -13.91
N LEU A 134 4.29 -8.09 -12.56
CA LEU A 134 3.14 -8.69 -11.88
C LEU A 134 1.90 -7.82 -12.04
N SER A 135 0.71 -8.46 -12.03
CA SER A 135 -0.52 -7.71 -11.88
C SER A 135 -0.55 -6.99 -10.53
N THR A 136 -1.38 -5.95 -10.42
CA THR A 136 -1.53 -5.16 -9.18
C THR A 136 -1.76 -6.04 -7.96
N ASP A 137 -2.75 -6.93 -8.03
CA ASP A 137 -3.09 -7.82 -6.91
C ASP A 137 -1.97 -8.82 -6.58
N GLN A 138 -1.25 -9.30 -7.60
CA GLN A 138 -0.10 -10.19 -7.40
C GLN A 138 1.08 -9.45 -6.76
N ARG A 139 1.36 -8.22 -7.20
CA ARG A 139 2.42 -7.40 -6.61
C ARG A 139 2.10 -7.06 -5.16
N GLN A 140 0.87 -6.62 -4.88
CA GLN A 140 0.44 -6.29 -3.52
C GLN A 140 0.61 -7.47 -2.56
N VAL A 141 0.16 -8.67 -2.96
CA VAL A 141 0.24 -9.85 -2.07
C VAL A 141 1.70 -10.29 -1.83
N ILE A 142 2.58 -10.19 -2.84
CA ILE A 142 4.02 -10.47 -2.70
C ILE A 142 4.67 -9.45 -1.76
N VAL A 143 4.45 -8.16 -1.99
CA VAL A 143 5.04 -7.11 -1.16
C VAL A 143 4.61 -7.28 0.29
N LEU A 144 3.33 -7.49 0.57
CA LEU A 144 2.82 -7.68 1.93
C LEU A 144 3.35 -8.96 2.58
N ALA A 145 3.42 -10.09 1.85
CA ALA A 145 3.82 -11.37 2.42
C ALA A 145 5.33 -11.54 2.53
N ASP A 146 6.07 -11.23 1.46
CA ASP A 146 7.47 -11.63 1.32
C ASP A 146 8.46 -10.49 1.65
N ILE A 147 8.00 -9.24 1.69
CA ILE A 147 8.83 -8.07 2.01
C ILE A 147 8.41 -7.45 3.35
N GLU A 148 7.12 -7.23 3.55
CA GLU A 148 6.58 -6.65 4.79
C GLU A 148 6.25 -7.71 5.87
N GLU A 149 6.37 -8.99 5.54
CA GLU A 149 6.23 -10.14 6.44
C GLU A 149 4.88 -10.23 7.18
N TYR A 150 3.80 -9.73 6.56
CA TYR A 150 2.45 -9.86 7.11
C TYR A 150 1.93 -11.29 7.03
N SER A 151 1.20 -11.73 8.07
CA SER A 151 0.48 -13.00 8.05
C SER A 151 -0.65 -12.98 7.01
N TYR A 152 -1.09 -14.15 6.56
CA TYR A 152 -2.19 -14.25 5.58
C TYR A 152 -3.51 -13.65 6.09
N GLN A 153 -3.72 -13.67 7.40
CA GLN A 153 -4.86 -13.02 8.04
C GLN A 153 -4.80 -11.51 7.86
N GLU A 154 -3.66 -10.90 8.24
CA GLU A 154 -3.45 -9.46 8.12
C GLU A 154 -3.51 -9.00 6.65
N ILE A 155 -2.93 -9.79 5.73
CA ILE A 155 -3.00 -9.51 4.28
C ILE A 155 -4.45 -9.53 3.79
N ALA A 156 -5.25 -10.50 4.25
CA ALA A 156 -6.66 -10.58 3.90
C ALA A 156 -7.43 -9.33 4.35
N GLU A 157 -7.12 -8.84 5.55
CA GLU A 157 -7.70 -7.61 6.11
C GLU A 157 -7.22 -6.36 5.33
N ILE A 158 -5.91 -6.23 5.06
CA ILE A 158 -5.34 -5.11 4.29
C ILE A 158 -5.92 -5.07 2.88
N MET A 159 -6.03 -6.20 2.21
CA MET A 159 -6.50 -6.29 0.82
C MET A 159 -8.02 -6.36 0.70
N GLY A 160 -8.76 -6.52 1.80
CA GLY A 160 -10.22 -6.66 1.80
C GLY A 160 -10.69 -7.92 1.06
N CYS A 161 -10.05 -9.07 1.28
CA CYS A 161 -10.38 -10.33 0.62
C CYS A 161 -10.28 -11.53 1.56
N SER A 162 -10.72 -12.71 1.13
CA SER A 162 -10.61 -13.91 1.95
C SER A 162 -9.17 -14.43 2.05
N ILE A 163 -8.84 -15.15 3.13
CA ILE A 163 -7.54 -15.83 3.31
C ILE A 163 -7.29 -16.83 2.16
N GLY A 164 -8.33 -17.51 1.68
CA GLY A 164 -8.25 -18.40 0.51
C GLY A 164 -7.81 -17.65 -0.74
N THR A 165 -8.32 -16.41 -0.94
CA THR A 165 -7.90 -15.54 -2.03
C THR A 165 -6.43 -15.13 -1.89
N VAL A 166 -5.97 -14.78 -0.67
CA VAL A 166 -4.57 -14.46 -0.41
C VAL A 166 -3.67 -15.65 -0.78
N ARG A 167 -3.99 -16.85 -0.30
CA ARG A 167 -3.21 -18.08 -0.59
C ARG A 167 -3.10 -18.35 -2.10
N SER A 168 -4.22 -18.30 -2.81
CA SER A 168 -4.25 -18.58 -4.25
C SER A 168 -3.52 -17.51 -5.07
N ARG A 169 -3.65 -16.23 -4.70
CA ARG A 169 -2.92 -15.13 -5.32
C ARG A 169 -1.42 -15.25 -5.08
N LEU A 170 -1.00 -15.51 -3.84
CA LEU A 170 0.39 -15.62 -3.44
C LEU A 170 1.06 -16.80 -4.16
N HIS A 171 0.40 -17.96 -4.21
CA HIS A 171 0.94 -19.13 -4.93
C HIS A 171 1.21 -18.80 -6.41
N ARG A 172 0.24 -18.21 -7.11
CA ARG A 172 0.38 -17.83 -8.52
C ARG A 172 1.41 -16.72 -8.73
N ALA A 173 1.45 -15.74 -7.84
CA ALA A 173 2.38 -14.63 -7.90
C ALA A 173 3.82 -15.09 -7.70
N ARG A 174 4.11 -15.95 -6.71
CA ARG A 174 5.44 -16.53 -6.47
C ARG A 174 5.92 -17.38 -7.66
N ALA A 175 5.05 -18.19 -8.24
CA ALA A 175 5.39 -19.00 -9.41
C ALA A 175 5.74 -18.14 -10.64
N LEU A 176 5.01 -17.03 -10.85
CA LEU A 176 5.32 -16.10 -11.93
C LEU A 176 6.60 -15.31 -11.64
N LEU A 177 6.76 -14.79 -10.42
CA LEU A 177 7.93 -14.01 -10.01
C LEU A 177 9.22 -14.81 -10.20
N ARG A 178 9.24 -16.08 -9.76
CA ARG A 178 10.40 -16.97 -9.94
C ARG A 178 10.81 -17.05 -11.42
N ARG A 179 9.87 -17.34 -12.30
CA ARG A 179 10.14 -17.41 -13.76
C ARG A 179 10.66 -16.10 -14.35
N LEU A 180 10.17 -14.96 -13.85
CA LEU A 180 10.61 -13.65 -14.32
C LEU A 180 12.02 -13.32 -13.85
N VAL A 181 12.37 -13.65 -12.60
CA VAL A 181 13.72 -13.47 -12.05
C VAL A 181 14.72 -14.38 -12.77
N GLU A 182 14.41 -15.67 -12.97
CA GLU A 182 15.26 -16.60 -13.70
C GLU A 182 15.55 -16.12 -15.14
N ARG A 183 14.54 -15.58 -15.82
CA ARG A 183 14.72 -15.00 -17.17
C ARG A 183 15.62 -13.75 -17.15
N ALA A 184 15.44 -12.88 -16.15
CA ALA A 184 16.23 -11.67 -16.02
C ALA A 184 17.71 -11.99 -15.74
N GLN A 185 17.99 -12.99 -14.91
CA GLN A 185 19.35 -13.47 -14.63
C GLN A 185 20.02 -14.07 -15.87
N ALA A 186 19.31 -14.95 -16.59
CA ALA A 186 19.82 -15.55 -17.81
C ALA A 186 20.11 -14.53 -18.95
N GLN A 187 19.50 -13.33 -18.90
CA GLN A 187 19.80 -12.24 -19.84
C GLN A 187 21.02 -11.40 -19.46
N GLN A 188 21.40 -11.38 -18.17
CA GLN A 188 22.60 -10.68 -17.69
C GLN A 188 23.89 -11.49 -17.87
N GLU A 189 23.76 -12.80 -18.00
CA GLU A 189 24.91 -13.73 -18.20
C GLU A 189 25.31 -13.87 -19.68
N ARG A 190 24.62 -13.21 -20.61
CA ARG A 190 24.90 -13.22 -22.08
C ARG A 190 25.52 -11.92 -22.55
#